data_4ec77c52c494140d0464dc7f5e537d4f
#
_entry.id   4ec77c52c494140d0464dc7f5e537d4f
#
_cell.length_a   1.000
_cell.length_b   1.000
_cell.length_c   1.000
_cell.angle_alpha   90.00
_cell.angle_beta   90.00
_cell.angle_gamma   90.00
#
_symmetry.space_group_name_H-M   'P 1'
#
loop_
_entity.id
_entity.type
_entity.pdbx_description
1 polymer ?
#
loop_
_entity_poly.entity_id
_entity_poly.type
_entity_poly.pdbx_seq_one_letter_code
_entity_poly.pdbx_strand_id
1 'polypeptide(L)'
;SRGLGDVYKRQYQERGDETRLNLDLQLTEGSELLEILDGYDRYFEGKLKATPKSTYHPLVARDDGGSYPPKFRVKVNTSGLQAAKFWNMDQKMIGLARDVTTRGTHIVPVVCFTKAWFMKGQHGVTVELRHAILTTGSNDDAPF
;
A
#
# COMPACT_ATOMS: atom_id res chain seq x y z
N SER A 1 7.91 11.37 7.15
CA SER A 1 7.99 11.18 8.20
C SER A 1 8.07 9.84 8.81
N ARG A 2 8.63 9.77 9.85
CA ARG A 2 8.89 8.60 10.40
C ARG A 2 7.68 7.97 10.75
N GLY A 3 7.49 6.82 10.77
CA GLY A 3 6.30 6.14 11.12
C GLY A 3 5.33 6.03 10.01
N LEU A 4 5.54 6.75 8.96
CA LEU A 4 4.64 6.67 7.86
C LEU A 4 5.10 5.70 6.84
N GLY A 5 6.36 5.44 6.78
CA GLY A 5 6.84 4.53 5.80
C GLY A 5 7.33 3.32 6.47
N ASP A 6 7.08 2.23 5.97
CA ASP A 6 7.53 1.00 6.53
C ASP A 6 8.14 0.14 5.47
N VAL A 7 8.55 -1.05 5.83
CA VAL A 7 9.14 -1.95 4.88
C VAL A 7 8.07 -2.45 3.95
N TYR A 8 8.34 -2.49 2.67
CA TYR A 8 7.40 -3.04 1.75
C TYR A 8 8.04 -4.16 0.96
N LYS A 9 7.18 -4.97 0.38
CA LYS A 9 7.65 -6.02 -0.44
C LYS A 9 6.74 -6.13 -1.63
N ARG A 10 7.33 -6.30 -2.79
CA ARG A 10 6.58 -6.37 -4.02
C ARG A 10 5.84 -7.68 -4.09
N GLN A 11 4.57 -7.60 -4.39
CA GLN A 11 3.77 -8.76 -4.57
C GLN A 11 3.81 -9.21 -6.00
N TYR A 12 3.36 -10.41 -6.21
CA TYR A 12 3.29 -10.95 -7.51
C TYR A 12 2.28 -10.21 -8.34
N GLN A 13 2.62 -9.91 -9.56
CA GLN A 13 1.70 -9.21 -10.42
C GLN A 13 0.60 -10.13 -10.89
N GLU A 14 -0.51 -9.55 -11.30
CA GLU A 14 -1.59 -10.33 -11.77
C GLU A 14 -1.21 -11.01 -13.05
N ARG A 15 -1.76 -12.21 -13.23
CA ARG A 15 -1.37 -13.00 -14.32
C ARG A 15 -1.67 -12.30 -15.63
N GLY A 16 -0.72 -12.22 -16.49
CA GLY A 16 -0.90 -11.64 -17.80
C GLY A 16 -0.97 -10.13 -17.83
N ASP A 17 -0.89 -9.46 -16.70
CA ASP A 17 -1.00 -8.01 -16.71
C ASP A 17 0.23 -7.42 -16.06
N GLU A 18 1.16 -6.95 -16.87
CA GLU A 18 2.37 -6.36 -16.37
C GLU A 18 2.22 -4.90 -16.07
N THR A 19 1.05 -4.32 -16.33
CA THR A 19 0.88 -2.90 -16.07
C THR A 19 0.37 -2.62 -14.67
N ARG A 20 0.04 -3.65 -13.93
CA ARG A 20 -0.48 -3.48 -12.58
C ARG A 20 0.16 -4.48 -11.64
N LEU A 21 0.50 -4.01 -10.47
CA LEU A 21 1.09 -4.84 -9.44
C LEU A 21 0.34 -4.60 -8.14
N ASN A 22 0.46 -5.55 -7.24
CA ASN A 22 0.02 -5.35 -5.87
C ASN A 22 1.25 -5.23 -5.00
N LEU A 23 1.24 -4.25 -4.14
CA LEU A 23 2.35 -4.00 -3.24
C LEU A 23 1.84 -4.10 -1.83
N ASP A 24 2.50 -4.89 -1.01
CA ASP A 24 2.14 -4.99 0.39
C ASP A 24 3.13 -4.18 1.20
N LEU A 25 2.61 -3.22 1.92
CA LEU A 25 3.40 -2.42 2.82
C LEU A 25 3.26 -3.01 4.21
N GLN A 26 4.36 -3.37 4.82
CA GLN A 26 4.31 -3.86 6.18
C GLN A 26 4.27 -2.67 7.11
N LEU A 27 3.37 -2.71 8.06
CA LEU A 27 3.15 -1.58 8.96
C LEU A 27 3.71 -1.93 10.33
N THR A 28 4.18 -0.91 11.01
CA THR A 28 4.72 -1.09 12.35
C THR A 28 3.63 -0.80 13.35
N GLU A 29 3.49 -1.67 14.33
CA GLU A 29 2.53 -1.44 15.40
C GLU A 29 2.83 -0.13 16.09
N GLY A 30 1.78 0.63 16.31
CA GLY A 30 1.95 1.93 16.96
C GLY A 30 2.36 3.02 16.02
N SER A 31 2.54 2.73 14.74
CA SER A 31 2.95 3.78 13.81
C SER A 31 1.78 4.70 13.48
N GLU A 32 2.13 5.89 13.08
CA GLU A 32 1.14 6.87 12.71
C GLU A 32 0.33 6.43 11.51
N LEU A 33 0.98 5.83 10.54
CA LEU A 33 0.28 5.36 9.35
C LEU A 33 -0.74 4.29 9.71
N LEU A 34 -0.39 3.38 10.60
CA LEU A 34 -1.32 2.34 11.00
C LEU A 34 -2.54 2.94 11.67
N GLU A 35 -2.34 3.94 12.51
CA GLU A 35 -3.47 4.59 13.17
C GLU A 35 -4.37 5.30 12.18
N ILE A 36 -3.77 5.95 11.21
CA ILE A 36 -4.55 6.64 10.18
C ILE A 36 -5.37 5.63 9.38
N LEU A 37 -4.76 4.53 8.99
CA LEU A 37 -5.47 3.54 8.19
C LEU A 37 -6.57 2.86 8.99
N ASP A 38 -6.34 2.61 10.27
CA ASP A 38 -7.39 2.05 11.11
C ASP A 38 -8.56 3.02 11.22
N GLY A 39 -8.28 4.31 11.24
CA GLY A 39 -9.33 5.31 11.24
C GLY A 39 -10.14 5.30 9.97
N TYR A 40 -9.47 5.15 8.82
CA TYR A 40 -10.20 5.02 7.57
C TYR A 40 -11.01 3.74 7.52
N ASP A 41 -10.49 2.64 8.06
CA ASP A 41 -11.26 1.40 8.09
C ASP A 41 -12.55 1.59 8.88
N ARG A 42 -12.47 2.23 10.03
CA ARG A 42 -13.69 2.49 10.80
C ARG A 42 -14.66 3.35 10.02
N TYR A 43 -14.14 4.36 9.34
CA TYR A 43 -14.99 5.26 8.57
C TYR A 43 -15.66 4.52 7.41
N PHE A 44 -14.88 3.77 6.63
CA PHE A 44 -15.43 3.10 5.46
C PHE A 44 -16.37 1.98 5.86
N GLU A 45 -16.05 1.25 6.91
CA GLU A 45 -16.94 0.20 7.35
C GLU A 45 -18.29 0.77 7.76
N GLY A 46 -18.30 1.94 8.34
CA GLY A 46 -19.55 2.58 8.70
C GLY A 46 -20.30 3.18 7.53
N LYS A 47 -19.57 3.64 6.51
CA LYS A 47 -20.20 4.31 5.39
C LYS A 47 -20.62 3.38 4.26
N LEU A 48 -19.85 2.33 4.03
CA LEU A 48 -20.14 1.44 2.93
C LEU A 48 -21.10 0.37 3.40
N LYS A 49 -22.36 0.72 3.39
CA LYS A 49 -23.37 -0.22 3.85
C LYS A 49 -23.86 -1.00 2.67
N ALA A 50 -23.21 -2.09 2.40
CA ALA A 50 -23.65 -3.00 1.36
C ALA A 50 -24.82 -3.80 1.90
N THR A 51 -25.05 -4.98 1.37
CA THR A 51 -26.13 -5.79 1.88
C THR A 51 -25.75 -6.31 3.27
N PRO A 52 -26.71 -6.69 4.07
CA PRO A 52 -26.40 -7.19 5.39
C PRO A 52 -25.48 -8.39 5.41
N LYS A 53 -25.40 -9.12 4.31
CA LYS A 53 -24.55 -10.30 4.27
C LYS A 53 -23.16 -10.01 3.74
N SER A 54 -22.88 -8.78 3.36
CA SER A 54 -21.59 -8.47 2.82
C SER A 54 -20.64 -8.08 3.94
N THR A 55 -19.42 -8.57 3.86
CA THR A 55 -18.42 -8.33 4.89
C THR A 55 -17.41 -7.29 4.38
N TYR A 56 -17.12 -6.33 5.22
CA TYR A 56 -16.14 -5.31 4.87
C TYR A 56 -14.74 -5.91 4.90
N HIS A 57 -14.00 -5.66 3.83
CA HIS A 57 -12.62 -6.10 3.72
C HIS A 57 -11.72 -4.92 4.10
N PRO A 58 -11.02 -4.98 5.21
CA PRO A 58 -10.30 -3.79 5.70
C PRO A 58 -9.07 -3.47 4.87
N LEU A 59 -8.67 -2.21 4.94
CA LEU A 59 -7.44 -1.75 4.32
C LEU A 59 -6.23 -2.41 4.97
N VAL A 60 -6.30 -2.62 6.28
CA VAL A 60 -5.19 -3.20 7.02
C VAL A 60 -5.51 -4.65 7.28
N ALA A 61 -4.68 -5.52 6.76
CA ALA A 61 -4.83 -6.95 6.97
C ALA A 61 -3.97 -7.34 8.15
N ARG A 62 -4.59 -8.01 9.12
CA ARG A 62 -3.87 -8.45 10.30
C ARG A 62 -3.88 -9.97 10.37
N ASP A 63 -2.80 -10.49 10.91
CA ASP A 63 -2.67 -11.91 11.09
C ASP A 63 -3.25 -12.27 12.46
N ASP A 64 -4.23 -13.17 12.48
CA ASP A 64 -4.88 -13.52 13.72
C ASP A 64 -3.91 -14.10 14.74
N GLY A 65 -2.92 -14.80 14.29
CA GLY A 65 -1.96 -15.36 15.20
C GLY A 65 -0.91 -14.37 15.68
N GLY A 66 -0.88 -13.19 15.10
CA GLY A 66 0.09 -12.19 15.49
C GLY A 66 1.50 -12.51 15.05
N SER A 67 1.66 -13.47 14.16
CA SER A 67 3.00 -13.88 13.73
C SER A 67 3.59 -12.93 12.70
N TYR A 68 2.75 -12.21 11.99
CA TYR A 68 3.22 -11.32 10.94
C TYR A 68 2.72 -9.92 11.20
N PRO A 69 3.48 -8.92 10.79
CA PRO A 69 3.04 -7.54 10.98
C PRO A 69 1.82 -7.21 10.13
N PRO A 70 1.06 -6.21 10.53
CA PRO A 70 -0.07 -5.79 9.70
C PRO A 70 0.42 -5.31 8.35
N LYS A 71 -0.43 -5.48 7.36
CA LYS A 71 -0.09 -5.13 5.98
C LYS A 71 -1.14 -4.25 5.36
N PHE A 72 -0.71 -3.39 4.48
CA PHE A 72 -1.58 -2.50 3.73
C PHE A 72 -1.29 -2.74 2.26
N ARG A 73 -2.25 -3.28 1.54
CA ARG A 73 -2.04 -3.60 0.13
C ARG A 73 -2.52 -2.47 -0.75
N VAL A 74 -1.68 -2.05 -1.66
CA VAL A 74 -2.04 -1.01 -2.61
C VAL A 74 -1.84 -1.53 -4.02
N LYS A 75 -2.62 -0.99 -4.95
CA LYS A 75 -2.44 -1.30 -6.35
C LYS A 75 -1.48 -0.29 -6.93
N VAL A 76 -0.61 -0.78 -7.80
CA VAL A 76 0.42 0.05 -8.41
C VAL A 76 0.30 -0.09 -9.91
N ASN A 77 0.03 1.01 -10.58
CA ASN A 77 0.07 1.04 -12.03
C ASN A 77 1.51 1.30 -12.45
N THR A 78 2.00 0.53 -13.39
CA THR A 78 3.39 0.64 -13.80
C THR A 78 3.58 1.42 -15.09
N SER A 79 2.49 1.84 -15.72
CA SER A 79 2.58 2.59 -16.96
C SER A 79 1.40 3.52 -17.08
N GLY A 80 1.44 4.43 -18.03
CA GLY A 80 0.36 5.34 -18.31
C GLY A 80 0.42 6.57 -17.42
N LEU A 81 -0.63 7.38 -17.51
CA LEU A 81 -0.65 8.64 -16.77
C LEU A 81 -0.78 8.45 -15.28
N GLN A 82 -1.30 7.30 -14.87
CA GLN A 82 -1.49 7.04 -13.45
C GLN A 82 -0.38 6.17 -12.88
N ALA A 83 0.71 6.01 -13.60
CA ALA A 83 1.80 5.18 -13.11
C ALA A 83 2.37 5.76 -11.82
N ALA A 84 2.64 4.89 -10.89
CA ALA A 84 3.21 5.32 -9.62
C ALA A 84 4.66 5.76 -9.84
N LYS A 85 5.05 6.82 -9.16
CA LYS A 85 6.39 7.37 -9.29
C LYS A 85 7.11 7.22 -7.97
N PHE A 86 8.37 6.85 -8.08
CA PHE A 86 9.20 6.64 -6.90
C PHE A 86 10.25 7.73 -6.83
N TRP A 87 10.44 8.28 -5.65
CA TRP A 87 11.30 9.44 -5.43
C TRP A 87 12.28 9.17 -4.32
N ASN A 88 13.41 9.82 -4.36
CA ASN A 88 14.32 9.74 -3.23
C ASN A 88 14.13 10.94 -2.32
N MET A 89 14.90 11.00 -1.26
CA MET A 89 14.74 12.07 -0.29
C MET A 89 15.16 13.43 -0.85
N ASP A 90 15.90 13.44 -1.94
CA ASP A 90 16.29 14.70 -2.57
C ASP A 90 15.25 15.19 -3.57
N GLN A 91 14.09 14.57 -3.56
CA GLN A 91 12.98 14.96 -4.42
C GLN A 91 13.27 14.69 -5.89
N LYS A 92 14.10 13.71 -6.16
CA LYS A 92 14.38 13.31 -7.53
C LYS A 92 13.67 12.01 -7.81
N MET A 93 13.09 11.91 -8.99
CA MET A 93 12.39 10.71 -9.37
C MET A 93 13.39 9.61 -9.67
N ILE A 94 13.22 8.48 -9.02
CA ILE A 94 14.11 7.37 -9.20
C ILE A 94 13.66 6.52 -10.38
N GLY A 95 12.36 6.36 -10.54
CA GLY A 95 11.86 5.53 -11.61
C GLY A 95 10.44 5.13 -11.32
N LEU A 96 9.95 4.23 -12.14
CA LEU A 96 8.61 3.69 -11.98
C LEU A 96 8.70 2.38 -11.21
N ALA A 97 7.54 1.90 -10.83
CA ALA A 97 7.49 0.73 -9.97
C ALA A 97 8.27 -0.45 -10.52
N ARG A 98 8.25 -0.61 -11.83
CA ARG A 98 8.94 -1.76 -12.40
C ARG A 98 10.46 -1.64 -12.29
N ASP A 99 10.95 -0.43 -12.11
CA ASP A 99 12.38 -0.17 -12.05
C ASP A 99 12.91 -0.18 -10.63
N VAL A 100 12.03 -0.13 -9.65
CA VAL A 100 12.44 -0.04 -8.26
C VAL A 100 11.98 -1.29 -7.55
N THR A 101 12.90 -2.19 -7.32
CA THR A 101 12.55 -3.43 -6.72
C THR A 101 13.30 -3.52 -5.45
N THR A 102 12.72 -3.14 -4.39
CA THR A 102 13.48 -3.09 -3.20
C THR A 102 12.74 -3.72 -2.09
N ARG A 103 13.31 -4.75 -1.54
CA ARG A 103 12.80 -5.39 -0.43
C ARG A 103 13.49 -4.80 0.74
N GLY A 104 12.81 -4.54 1.81
CA GLY A 104 13.42 -3.99 2.99
C GLY A 104 13.59 -2.49 2.97
N THR A 105 12.98 -1.82 2.00
CA THR A 105 13.09 -0.38 1.90
C THR A 105 11.90 0.26 2.59
N HIS A 106 12.13 1.36 3.26
CA HIS A 106 11.05 2.11 3.90
C HIS A 106 10.59 3.20 2.94
N ILE A 107 9.30 3.39 2.87
CA ILE A 107 8.75 4.41 1.98
C ILE A 107 7.69 5.22 2.71
N VAL A 108 7.47 6.40 2.22
CA VAL A 108 6.31 7.21 2.58
C VAL A 108 5.37 7.12 1.39
N PRO A 109 4.24 6.45 1.52
CA PRO A 109 3.34 6.28 0.38
C PRO A 109 2.37 7.44 0.28
N VAL A 110 2.09 7.84 -0.94
CA VAL A 110 1.03 8.78 -1.24
C VAL A 110 0.00 7.99 -2.02
N VAL A 111 -1.17 7.81 -1.44
CA VAL A 111 -2.17 6.92 -2.01
C VAL A 111 -3.45 7.66 -2.30
N CYS A 112 -4.25 7.06 -3.14
CA CYS A 112 -5.56 7.59 -3.49
C CYS A 112 -6.59 6.48 -3.32
N PHE A 113 -7.66 6.78 -2.61
CA PHE A 113 -8.79 5.86 -2.55
C PHE A 113 -9.62 6.10 -3.80
N THR A 114 -9.70 5.10 -4.67
CA THR A 114 -10.24 5.34 -5.99
C THR A 114 -11.69 4.94 -6.14
N LYS A 115 -12.11 3.86 -5.52
CA LYS A 115 -13.49 3.43 -5.67
C LYS A 115 -13.83 2.36 -4.66
N ALA A 116 -15.11 2.19 -4.43
CA ALA A 116 -15.59 1.08 -3.64
C ALA A 116 -15.80 -0.12 -4.56
N TRP A 117 -15.62 -1.30 -4.04
CA TRP A 117 -15.84 -2.51 -4.81
C TRP A 117 -16.73 -3.46 -4.01
N PHE A 118 -17.46 -4.27 -4.75
CA PHE A 118 -18.36 -5.26 -4.15
C PHE A 118 -18.20 -6.55 -4.95
N MET A 119 -17.91 -7.63 -4.26
CA MET A 119 -17.68 -8.88 -4.96
C MET A 119 -17.83 -10.06 -4.03
N LYS A 120 -18.66 -11.00 -4.41
CA LYS A 120 -18.73 -12.29 -3.71
C LYS A 120 -18.95 -12.18 -2.22
N GLY A 121 -19.85 -11.32 -1.81
CA GLY A 121 -20.16 -11.23 -0.39
C GLY A 121 -19.19 -10.39 0.40
N GLN A 122 -18.29 -9.69 -0.27
CA GLN A 122 -17.35 -8.79 0.39
C GLN A 122 -17.40 -7.43 -0.27
N HIS A 123 -16.93 -6.43 0.42
CA HIS A 123 -16.83 -5.10 -0.13
C HIS A 123 -15.69 -4.35 0.53
N GLY A 124 -15.20 -3.35 -0.15
CA GLY A 124 -14.10 -2.57 0.39
C GLY A 124 -13.77 -1.41 -0.51
N VAL A 125 -12.60 -0.86 -0.33
CA VAL A 125 -12.13 0.31 -1.05
C VAL A 125 -10.83 -0.03 -1.75
N THR A 126 -10.71 0.37 -3.00
CA THR A 126 -9.48 0.19 -3.76
C THR A 126 -8.57 1.37 -3.48
N VAL A 127 -7.31 1.07 -3.23
CA VAL A 127 -6.30 2.07 -2.94
C VAL A 127 -5.21 1.95 -3.98
N GLU A 128 -4.86 3.08 -4.59
CA GLU A 128 -3.78 3.11 -5.58
C GLU A 128 -2.64 3.96 -5.07
N LEU A 129 -1.45 3.47 -5.27
CA LEU A 129 -0.24 4.21 -4.93
C LEU A 129 0.04 5.22 -6.03
N ARG A 130 0.18 6.47 -5.66
CA ARG A 130 0.52 7.51 -6.64
C ARG A 130 2.00 7.83 -6.60
N HIS A 131 2.54 7.94 -5.40
CA HIS A 131 3.95 8.23 -5.22
C HIS A 131 4.48 7.45 -4.04
N ALA A 132 5.74 7.12 -4.08
CA ALA A 132 6.42 6.51 -2.96
C ALA A 132 7.75 7.23 -2.79
N ILE A 133 8.01 7.71 -1.59
CA ILE A 133 9.24 8.38 -1.30
C ILE A 133 10.08 7.41 -0.47
N LEU A 134 11.22 7.04 -1.00
CA LEU A 134 12.09 6.10 -0.31
C LEU A 134 12.87 6.84 0.76
N THR A 135 12.73 6.40 1.97
CA THR A 135 13.32 7.14 3.09
C THR A 135 14.58 6.51 3.62
N THR A 136 14.84 5.26 3.29
CA THR A 136 16.02 4.62 3.80
C THR A 136 16.96 4.15 2.79
N GLY A 137 16.56 4.18 1.57
CA GLY A 137 17.41 3.66 0.58
C GLY A 137 18.67 4.40 0.45
N SER A 138 18.62 5.61 0.88
CA SER A 138 19.76 6.38 0.74
C SER A 138 20.81 5.91 1.66
N ASN A 139 20.51 5.15 2.59
CA ASN A 139 21.48 4.72 3.38
C ASN A 139 22.36 3.91 2.69
N ASP A 140 23.29 4.34 2.66
CA ASP A 140 24.25 3.78 2.12
C ASP A 140 24.43 2.41 2.37
N ASP A 141 24.20 2.09 3.41
CA ASP A 141 24.38 0.78 3.69
C ASP A 141 23.22 0.01 3.35
N ALA A 142 22.23 0.56 2.87
CA ALA A 142 21.13 -0.19 2.56
C ALA A 142 21.28 -0.61 1.20
N PRO A 143 21.58 -1.69 0.98
CA PRO A 143 21.70 -2.12 -0.33
C PRO A 143 20.38 -2.36 -0.83
N PHE A 144 20.16 -2.11 -1.95
CA PHE A 144 18.98 -2.49 -2.60
C PHE A 144 19.21 -3.75 -3.34
#